data_96d58b634ccc642692ba3065cd65ec72
#
_entry.id   96d58b634ccc642692ba3065cd65ec72
#
_cell.length_a   1.000
_cell.length_b   1.000
_cell.length_c   1.000
_cell.angle_alpha   90.00
_cell.angle_beta   90.00
_cell.angle_gamma   90.00
#
_symmetry.space_group_name_H-M   'P 1'
#
loop_
_entity.id
_entity.type
_entity.pdbx_description
1 polymer ?
#
loop_
_entity_poly.entity_id
_entity_poly.type
_entity_poly.pdbx_seq_one_letter_code
_entity_poly.pdbx_strand_id
1 'polypeptide(L)'
;MKKTAIALVVAGLAAASVAQAAPQENTFYAGVKAGQASFHDGINRNHVIENKLGAYGYNRNSFTYGVFGGYQILNRDNLGLAVELGYDDFGRAKAREAGKTVAKHTNHGAHLSFKGSYEVLNGLDVYGKAGVALVRSDYKFYDATNGAREHAKGRHSLRTSGLFAVGAEYAVSPELAVRLEYQWLTRVGKFRTQGSHNSSVDYNPWIGSINAGVSYRFGQGAVAAPVMAPEAVSKTFNLNSDVTFAFGKANLKPQAQAALDGIYGEIAQINSAKVAVAGYTDRIGSDAGNLKLSQRRADTVANYLVQKGVATNAISATGYGKANPVTGATCDQVKGRKALIACLAPDRRVEIAVNGTK
;
A
#
# COMPACT_ATOMS: atom_id res chain seq x y z
N MET A 1 -10.64 -34.85 -33.02
CA MET A 1 -10.64 -34.34 -31.62
C MET A 1 -9.20 -34.34 -31.12
N LYS A 2 -8.52 -33.22 -31.27
CA LYS A 2 -7.18 -33.02 -30.69
C LYS A 2 -7.36 -32.17 -29.45
N LYS A 3 -7.31 -32.81 -28.27
CA LYS A 3 -7.25 -32.11 -26.97
C LYS A 3 -5.83 -31.55 -26.85
N THR A 4 -5.67 -30.29 -27.13
CA THR A 4 -4.45 -29.57 -26.80
C THR A 4 -4.48 -29.32 -25.30
N ALA A 5 -3.78 -30.13 -24.55
CA ALA A 5 -3.49 -29.88 -23.15
C ALA A 5 -2.66 -28.59 -23.07
N ILE A 6 -3.22 -27.54 -22.52
CA ILE A 6 -2.45 -26.39 -22.00
C ILE A 6 -1.79 -26.93 -20.73
N ALA A 7 -0.59 -27.48 -20.87
CA ALA A 7 0.26 -27.80 -19.73
C ALA A 7 0.60 -26.49 -19.03
N LEU A 8 0.07 -26.32 -17.85
CA LEU A 8 0.42 -25.26 -16.92
C LEU A 8 1.90 -25.43 -16.57
N VAL A 9 2.75 -24.57 -17.09
CA VAL A 9 4.13 -24.41 -16.60
C VAL A 9 4.06 -23.66 -15.27
N VAL A 10 3.74 -24.39 -14.22
CA VAL A 10 3.80 -23.93 -12.81
C VAL A 10 4.79 -24.82 -12.05
N ALA A 11 5.83 -25.28 -12.68
CA ALA A 11 6.88 -26.02 -11.99
C ALA A 11 8.23 -25.29 -12.18
N GLY A 12 8.68 -24.58 -11.15
CA GLY A 12 10.07 -24.20 -11.04
C GLY A 12 10.40 -22.74 -10.71
N LEU A 13 9.69 -22.12 -9.77
CA LEU A 13 10.15 -20.84 -9.18
C LEU A 13 10.08 -20.91 -7.64
N ALA A 14 10.83 -21.85 -7.09
CA ALA A 14 11.15 -21.85 -5.67
C ALA A 14 12.55 -21.25 -5.50
N ALA A 15 12.63 -20.16 -4.75
CA ALA A 15 13.80 -19.45 -4.27
C ALA A 15 14.20 -18.17 -5.05
N ALA A 16 13.30 -17.19 -5.04
CA ALA A 16 13.73 -15.78 -5.11
C ALA A 16 13.09 -15.06 -3.92
N SER A 17 13.78 -14.07 -3.37
CA SER A 17 13.30 -13.21 -2.29
C SER A 17 11.83 -12.87 -2.52
N VAL A 18 10.99 -13.16 -1.52
CA VAL A 18 9.53 -13.04 -1.62
C VAL A 18 9.18 -11.60 -1.99
N ALA A 19 8.81 -11.40 -3.26
CA ALA A 19 8.30 -10.13 -3.72
C ALA A 19 6.81 -10.05 -3.31
N GLN A 20 6.39 -8.89 -2.83
CA GLN A 20 4.99 -8.65 -2.53
C GLN A 20 4.15 -8.83 -3.81
N ALA A 21 2.98 -9.47 -3.71
CA ALA A 21 2.18 -9.84 -4.87
C ALA A 21 1.65 -8.63 -5.64
N ALA A 22 1.14 -7.61 -4.95
CA ALA A 22 0.72 -6.35 -5.57
C ALA A 22 1.87 -5.33 -5.64
N PRO A 23 1.84 -4.36 -6.61
CA PRO A 23 2.77 -3.24 -6.62
C PRO A 23 2.72 -2.44 -5.32
N GLN A 24 3.82 -1.77 -4.96
CA GLN A 24 3.83 -0.85 -3.82
C GLN A 24 2.80 0.27 -4.01
N GLU A 25 2.26 0.73 -2.88
CA GLU A 25 1.33 1.86 -2.85
C GLU A 25 1.97 3.11 -3.48
N ASN A 26 1.18 3.88 -4.22
CA ASN A 26 1.61 5.09 -4.92
C ASN A 26 2.65 4.85 -6.03
N THR A 27 2.63 3.68 -6.67
CA THR A 27 3.51 3.37 -7.80
C THR A 27 2.73 3.06 -9.07
N PHE A 28 3.42 3.17 -10.21
CA PHE A 28 2.88 2.83 -11.51
C PHE A 28 3.34 1.44 -11.96
N TYR A 29 2.54 0.84 -12.82
CA TYR A 29 2.94 -0.35 -13.57
C TYR A 29 2.40 -0.27 -15.00
N ALA A 30 3.07 -0.93 -15.93
CA ALA A 30 2.62 -1.05 -17.30
C ALA A 30 2.90 -2.45 -17.83
N GLY A 31 2.07 -2.91 -18.75
CA GLY A 31 2.19 -4.26 -19.24
C GLY A 31 1.50 -4.50 -20.58
N VAL A 32 1.71 -5.71 -21.04
CA VAL A 32 1.09 -6.23 -22.26
C VAL A 32 0.36 -7.51 -21.94
N LYS A 33 -0.68 -7.80 -22.72
CA LYS A 33 -1.44 -9.06 -22.61
C LYS A 33 -1.79 -9.60 -23.96
N ALA A 34 -1.93 -10.92 -24.06
CA ALA A 34 -2.38 -11.59 -25.25
C ALA A 34 -3.18 -12.83 -24.89
N GLY A 35 -4.09 -13.25 -25.75
CA GLY A 35 -4.96 -14.36 -25.43
C GLY A 35 -5.90 -14.75 -26.55
N GLN A 36 -7.00 -15.37 -26.14
CA GLN A 36 -8.04 -15.85 -27.01
C GLN A 36 -9.41 -15.32 -26.60
N ALA A 37 -10.05 -14.63 -27.54
CA ALA A 37 -11.41 -14.12 -27.38
C ALA A 37 -12.43 -15.05 -28.03
N SER A 38 -13.60 -15.14 -27.41
CA SER A 38 -14.77 -15.87 -27.90
C SER A 38 -16.00 -14.93 -27.91
N PHE A 39 -16.68 -14.91 -29.06
CA PHE A 39 -17.87 -14.09 -29.26
C PHE A 39 -19.11 -14.89 -28.91
N HIS A 40 -19.95 -14.35 -28.03
CA HIS A 40 -21.20 -14.94 -27.63
C HIS A 40 -22.33 -14.03 -28.12
N ASP A 41 -22.89 -14.42 -29.24
CA ASP A 41 -24.08 -13.81 -29.84
C ASP A 41 -25.28 -14.71 -29.62
N GLY A 42 -26.45 -14.16 -29.41
CA GLY A 42 -27.70 -14.90 -29.28
C GLY A 42 -28.20 -15.51 -30.59
N ILE A 43 -27.38 -15.53 -31.66
CA ILE A 43 -27.81 -15.91 -33.02
C ILE A 43 -28.31 -17.35 -33.11
N ASN A 44 -27.87 -18.25 -32.24
CA ASN A 44 -28.34 -19.64 -32.21
C ASN A 44 -29.77 -19.84 -31.70
N ARG A 45 -30.46 -18.79 -31.24
CA ARG A 45 -31.83 -18.93 -30.69
C ARG A 45 -32.95 -18.64 -31.66
N ASN A 46 -32.69 -18.08 -32.83
CA ASN A 46 -33.70 -17.76 -33.79
C ASN A 46 -33.54 -18.59 -35.07
N HIS A 47 -34.31 -19.65 -35.16
CA HIS A 47 -34.47 -20.51 -36.36
C HIS A 47 -34.72 -19.75 -37.69
N VAL A 48 -35.10 -18.47 -37.65
CA VAL A 48 -35.29 -17.62 -38.82
C VAL A 48 -33.99 -17.28 -39.53
N ILE A 49 -32.84 -17.30 -38.81
CA ILE A 49 -31.54 -17.03 -39.40
C ILE A 49 -30.90 -18.31 -39.98
N GLU A 50 -31.19 -19.47 -39.40
CA GLU A 50 -30.69 -20.77 -39.89
C GLU A 50 -31.19 -21.07 -41.32
N ASN A 51 -32.43 -20.73 -41.67
CA ASN A 51 -32.99 -21.00 -43.00
C ASN A 51 -32.50 -20.05 -44.10
N LYS A 52 -31.91 -18.88 -43.78
CA LYS A 52 -31.33 -17.95 -44.77
C LYS A 52 -29.83 -17.84 -44.71
N LEU A 53 -29.20 -18.24 -43.61
CA LEU A 53 -27.73 -18.23 -43.39
C LEU A 53 -27.16 -19.64 -43.23
N GLY A 54 -27.95 -20.68 -43.49
CA GLY A 54 -27.63 -22.08 -43.25
C GLY A 54 -26.39 -22.67 -43.93
N ALA A 55 -25.69 -21.88 -44.71
CA ALA A 55 -24.41 -22.26 -45.31
C ALA A 55 -23.18 -21.58 -44.69
N TYR A 56 -23.39 -20.70 -43.69
CA TYR A 56 -22.29 -19.90 -43.13
C TYR A 56 -21.65 -20.57 -41.92
N GLY A 57 -20.36 -20.96 -42.04
CA GLY A 57 -19.53 -21.29 -40.90
C GLY A 57 -19.15 -20.02 -40.10
N TYR A 58 -19.51 -19.97 -38.84
CA TYR A 58 -19.11 -18.87 -37.93
C TYR A 58 -17.85 -19.25 -37.16
N ASN A 59 -16.76 -18.46 -37.36
CA ASN A 59 -15.61 -18.54 -36.47
C ASN A 59 -15.73 -17.43 -35.41
N ARG A 60 -16.06 -17.85 -34.18
CA ARG A 60 -16.28 -16.98 -33.01
C ARG A 60 -15.03 -16.76 -32.18
N ASN A 61 -13.97 -17.55 -32.42
CA ASN A 61 -12.75 -17.50 -31.66
C ASN A 61 -11.67 -16.76 -32.44
N SER A 62 -10.95 -15.89 -31.75
CA SER A 62 -9.84 -15.15 -32.35
C SER A 62 -8.79 -14.81 -31.32
N PHE A 63 -7.60 -14.50 -31.83
CA PHE A 63 -6.54 -13.91 -31.02
C PHE A 63 -6.95 -12.50 -30.56
N THR A 64 -6.62 -12.15 -29.30
CA THR A 64 -6.77 -10.84 -28.67
C THR A 64 -5.45 -10.41 -28.08
N TYR A 65 -5.20 -9.13 -28.02
CA TYR A 65 -4.00 -8.56 -27.41
C TYR A 65 -4.26 -7.13 -26.96
N GLY A 66 -3.44 -6.64 -26.04
CA GLY A 66 -3.56 -5.27 -25.57
C GLY A 66 -2.39 -4.81 -24.73
N VAL A 67 -2.42 -3.53 -24.44
CA VAL A 67 -1.51 -2.86 -23.52
C VAL A 67 -2.29 -2.24 -22.38
N PHE A 68 -1.71 -2.17 -21.21
CA PHE A 68 -2.33 -1.55 -20.05
C PHE A 68 -1.30 -0.84 -19.20
N GLY A 69 -1.75 0.16 -18.47
CA GLY A 69 -1.01 0.83 -17.41
C GLY A 69 -1.90 1.01 -16.20
N GLY A 70 -1.34 0.94 -15.02
CA GLY A 70 -2.07 1.10 -13.78
C GLY A 70 -1.32 1.92 -12.75
N TYR A 71 -2.08 2.46 -11.81
CA TYR A 71 -1.60 3.15 -10.63
C TYR A 71 -2.13 2.45 -9.39
N GLN A 72 -1.23 1.99 -8.53
CA GLN A 72 -1.58 1.35 -7.26
C GLN A 72 -1.91 2.41 -6.23
N ILE A 73 -3.18 2.48 -5.84
CA ILE A 73 -3.70 3.48 -4.89
C ILE A 73 -3.48 3.01 -3.45
N LEU A 74 -3.71 1.72 -3.21
CA LEU A 74 -3.64 1.11 -1.89
C LEU A 74 -2.99 -0.27 -1.99
N ASN A 75 -2.12 -0.60 -1.03
CA ASN A 75 -1.60 -1.95 -0.83
C ASN A 75 -1.28 -2.16 0.65
N ARG A 76 -2.27 -2.61 1.43
CA ARG A 76 -2.20 -2.81 2.88
C ARG A 76 -2.93 -4.09 3.29
N ASP A 77 -2.40 -4.81 4.27
CA ASP A 77 -3.04 -5.98 4.88
C ASP A 77 -3.54 -7.00 3.84
N ASN A 78 -2.70 -7.32 2.85
CA ASN A 78 -3.00 -8.21 1.72
C ASN A 78 -4.05 -7.66 0.74
N LEU A 79 -4.59 -6.47 0.94
CA LEU A 79 -5.56 -5.84 0.05
C LEU A 79 -4.88 -4.82 -0.86
N GLY A 80 -5.11 -4.94 -2.16
CA GLY A 80 -4.66 -3.99 -3.16
C GLY A 80 -5.83 -3.30 -3.87
N LEU A 81 -5.66 -2.01 -4.18
CA LEU A 81 -6.58 -1.26 -5.03
C LEU A 81 -5.81 -0.46 -6.06
N ALA A 82 -6.17 -0.61 -7.33
CA ALA A 82 -5.53 0.11 -8.43
C ALA A 82 -6.56 0.61 -9.45
N VAL A 83 -6.16 1.61 -10.22
CA VAL A 83 -6.84 2.04 -11.44
C VAL A 83 -6.01 1.60 -12.64
N GLU A 84 -6.64 0.95 -13.62
CA GLU A 84 -6.00 0.54 -14.87
C GLU A 84 -6.64 1.23 -16.08
N LEU A 85 -5.81 1.77 -16.94
CA LEU A 85 -6.16 2.25 -18.28
C LEU A 85 -5.48 1.34 -19.30
N GLY A 86 -6.19 0.99 -20.38
CA GLY A 86 -5.60 0.17 -21.43
C GLY A 86 -6.26 0.35 -22.79
N TYR A 87 -5.64 -0.31 -23.78
CA TYR A 87 -6.15 -0.40 -25.13
C TYR A 87 -6.00 -1.82 -25.65
N ASP A 88 -7.13 -2.43 -26.03
CA ASP A 88 -7.21 -3.82 -26.44
C ASP A 88 -7.74 -3.95 -27.88
N ASP A 89 -7.16 -4.88 -28.66
CA ASP A 89 -7.88 -5.57 -29.74
C ASP A 89 -8.68 -6.70 -29.08
N PHE A 90 -9.99 -6.51 -28.96
CA PHE A 90 -10.89 -7.48 -28.33
C PHE A 90 -11.22 -8.68 -29.23
N GLY A 91 -10.55 -8.77 -30.37
CA GLY A 91 -10.69 -9.87 -31.30
C GLY A 91 -11.68 -9.64 -32.43
N ARG A 92 -11.93 -10.72 -33.15
CA ARG A 92 -12.74 -10.66 -34.40
C ARG A 92 -13.58 -11.91 -34.60
N ALA A 93 -14.80 -11.73 -35.08
CA ALA A 93 -15.64 -12.81 -35.61
C ALA A 93 -15.65 -12.79 -37.13
N LYS A 94 -15.71 -13.96 -37.76
CA LYS A 94 -15.76 -14.11 -39.21
C LYS A 94 -16.88 -15.04 -39.61
N ALA A 95 -17.70 -14.63 -40.59
CA ALA A 95 -18.61 -15.51 -41.28
C ALA A 95 -17.95 -16.01 -42.57
N ARG A 96 -18.11 -17.30 -42.86
CA ARG A 96 -17.53 -17.97 -44.05
C ARG A 96 -18.63 -18.68 -44.84
N GLU A 97 -18.58 -18.54 -46.15
CA GLU A 97 -19.39 -19.28 -47.10
C GLU A 97 -18.45 -19.98 -48.11
N ALA A 98 -18.65 -21.27 -48.32
CA ALA A 98 -17.81 -22.10 -49.18
C ALA A 98 -16.28 -21.90 -48.94
N GLY A 99 -15.89 -21.77 -47.67
CA GLY A 99 -14.49 -21.54 -47.26
C GLY A 99 -13.98 -20.10 -47.34
N LYS A 100 -14.69 -19.20 -48.03
CA LYS A 100 -14.33 -17.79 -48.14
C LYS A 100 -14.95 -16.93 -47.05
N THR A 101 -14.25 -15.87 -46.59
CA THR A 101 -14.79 -14.93 -45.63
C THR A 101 -15.76 -13.98 -46.31
N VAL A 102 -17.03 -13.98 -45.91
CA VAL A 102 -18.08 -13.08 -46.44
C VAL A 102 -18.41 -11.92 -45.53
N ALA A 103 -18.15 -12.06 -44.24
CA ALA A 103 -18.27 -10.96 -43.28
C ALA A 103 -17.19 -11.05 -42.20
N LYS A 104 -16.76 -9.88 -41.73
CA LYS A 104 -15.77 -9.75 -40.64
C LYS A 104 -16.21 -8.64 -39.69
N HIS A 105 -16.26 -8.95 -38.40
CA HIS A 105 -16.50 -8.01 -37.31
C HIS A 105 -15.24 -7.94 -36.45
N THR A 106 -14.66 -6.76 -36.29
CA THR A 106 -13.46 -6.52 -35.46
C THR A 106 -13.77 -5.50 -34.39
N ASN A 107 -13.22 -5.72 -33.18
CA ASN A 107 -13.48 -4.84 -32.05
C ASN A 107 -12.17 -4.46 -31.40
N HIS A 108 -11.99 -3.17 -31.14
CA HIS A 108 -10.83 -2.64 -30.43
C HIS A 108 -11.24 -1.36 -29.69
N GLY A 109 -10.52 -1.00 -28.66
CA GLY A 109 -10.83 0.22 -27.92
C GLY A 109 -10.07 0.41 -26.63
N ALA A 110 -10.25 1.59 -26.05
CA ALA A 110 -9.68 1.94 -24.77
C ALA A 110 -10.62 1.52 -23.64
N HIS A 111 -10.05 1.20 -22.47
CA HIS A 111 -10.82 0.88 -21.28
C HIS A 111 -10.22 1.53 -20.03
N LEU A 112 -11.08 1.82 -19.07
CA LEU A 112 -10.73 2.27 -17.73
C LEU A 112 -11.42 1.36 -16.72
N SER A 113 -10.66 0.83 -15.75
CA SER A 113 -11.18 -0.10 -14.74
C SER A 113 -10.52 0.10 -13.38
N PHE A 114 -11.27 -0.24 -12.33
CA PHE A 114 -10.74 -0.46 -11.00
C PHE A 114 -10.37 -1.92 -10.83
N LYS A 115 -9.19 -2.18 -10.25
CA LYS A 115 -8.68 -3.51 -9.90
C LYS A 115 -8.61 -3.62 -8.40
N GLY A 116 -9.39 -4.53 -7.81
CA GLY A 116 -9.24 -4.95 -6.42
C GLY A 116 -8.52 -6.27 -6.35
N SER A 117 -7.48 -6.40 -5.53
CA SER A 117 -6.68 -7.61 -5.37
C SER A 117 -6.56 -8.04 -3.91
N TYR A 118 -6.33 -9.34 -3.71
CA TYR A 118 -6.05 -9.93 -2.42
C TYR A 118 -4.91 -10.93 -2.53
N GLU A 119 -3.87 -10.76 -1.71
CA GLU A 119 -2.74 -11.68 -1.65
C GLU A 119 -3.12 -12.96 -0.92
N VAL A 120 -3.22 -14.06 -1.67
CA VAL A 120 -3.61 -15.39 -1.14
C VAL A 120 -2.41 -16.23 -0.73
N LEU A 121 -1.28 -16.02 -1.36
CA LEU A 121 0.03 -16.62 -1.05
C LEU A 121 1.10 -15.56 -1.32
N ASN A 122 2.25 -15.70 -0.69
CA ASN A 122 3.38 -14.81 -0.93
C ASN A 122 3.68 -14.68 -2.43
N GLY A 123 3.55 -13.46 -2.94
CA GLY A 123 3.76 -13.16 -4.35
C GLY A 123 2.60 -13.50 -5.27
N LEU A 124 1.48 -14.06 -4.78
CA LEU A 124 0.32 -14.43 -5.58
C LEU A 124 -0.93 -13.70 -5.15
N ASP A 125 -1.43 -12.81 -6.02
CA ASP A 125 -2.71 -12.14 -5.90
C ASP A 125 -3.80 -12.82 -6.70
N VAL A 126 -5.01 -12.88 -6.15
CA VAL A 126 -6.24 -13.00 -6.93
C VAL A 126 -6.87 -11.61 -7.04
N TYR A 127 -7.47 -11.30 -8.18
CA TYR A 127 -8.06 -9.99 -8.37
C TYR A 127 -9.35 -10.00 -9.19
N GLY A 128 -10.15 -8.98 -8.98
CA GLY A 128 -11.30 -8.63 -9.80
C GLY A 128 -11.16 -7.23 -10.39
N LYS A 129 -11.68 -7.03 -11.59
CA LYS A 129 -11.79 -5.72 -12.22
C LYS A 129 -13.22 -5.41 -12.62
N ALA A 130 -13.58 -4.14 -12.50
CA ALA A 130 -14.84 -3.60 -13.02
C ALA A 130 -14.57 -2.22 -13.64
N GLY A 131 -15.14 -1.99 -14.80
CA GLY A 131 -14.91 -0.74 -15.51
C GLY A 131 -15.73 -0.58 -16.77
N VAL A 132 -15.28 0.33 -17.61
CA VAL A 132 -15.93 0.67 -18.89
C VAL A 132 -14.91 0.62 -20.03
N ALA A 133 -15.35 0.18 -21.19
CA ALA A 133 -14.59 0.20 -22.42
C ALA A 133 -15.32 1.00 -23.49
N LEU A 134 -14.60 1.87 -24.19
CA LEU A 134 -15.09 2.55 -25.38
C LEU A 134 -14.65 1.74 -26.59
N VAL A 135 -15.56 0.92 -27.11
CA VAL A 135 -15.28 -0.07 -28.13
C VAL A 135 -15.70 0.44 -29.51
N ARG A 136 -14.75 0.48 -30.42
CA ARG A 136 -15.00 0.63 -31.85
C ARG A 136 -15.16 -0.73 -32.50
N SER A 137 -16.28 -0.91 -33.17
CA SER A 137 -16.65 -2.13 -33.91
C SER A 137 -16.67 -1.83 -35.40
N ASP A 138 -15.84 -2.51 -36.18
CA ASP A 138 -15.79 -2.37 -37.63
C ASP A 138 -16.39 -3.61 -38.31
N TYR A 139 -17.35 -3.39 -39.19
CA TYR A 139 -18.02 -4.42 -39.99
C TYR A 139 -17.56 -4.32 -41.42
N LYS A 140 -17.05 -5.41 -41.96
CA LYS A 140 -16.59 -5.52 -43.36
C LYS A 140 -17.30 -6.67 -44.02
N PHE A 141 -17.83 -6.43 -45.24
CA PHE A 141 -18.49 -7.42 -46.05
C PHE A 141 -17.66 -7.69 -47.32
N TYR A 142 -17.75 -8.90 -47.82
CA TYR A 142 -17.02 -9.38 -48.95
C TYR A 142 -17.97 -10.15 -49.86
N ASP A 143 -17.76 -10.03 -51.19
CA ASP A 143 -18.47 -10.80 -52.17
C ASP A 143 -18.10 -12.30 -52.09
N ALA A 144 -19.08 -13.17 -52.00
CA ALA A 144 -18.88 -14.62 -51.87
C ALA A 144 -18.26 -15.23 -53.14
N THR A 145 -18.47 -14.61 -54.30
CA THR A 145 -18.00 -15.15 -55.61
C THR A 145 -16.53 -14.87 -55.85
N ASN A 146 -16.10 -13.61 -55.69
CA ASN A 146 -14.73 -13.19 -56.02
C ASN A 146 -13.88 -12.81 -54.81
N GLY A 147 -14.50 -12.73 -53.57
CA GLY A 147 -13.80 -12.31 -52.35
C GLY A 147 -13.45 -10.83 -52.29
N ALA A 148 -13.89 -10.05 -53.28
CA ALA A 148 -13.65 -8.60 -53.30
C ALA A 148 -14.39 -7.91 -52.14
N ARG A 149 -13.76 -6.89 -51.58
CA ARG A 149 -14.39 -6.08 -50.55
C ARG A 149 -15.51 -5.23 -51.15
N GLU A 150 -16.74 -5.40 -50.63
CA GLU A 150 -17.83 -4.52 -50.97
C GLU A 150 -17.63 -3.13 -50.33
N HIS A 151 -17.07 -2.17 -51.12
CA HIS A 151 -16.70 -0.85 -50.61
C HIS A 151 -17.88 -0.03 -50.12
N ALA A 152 -19.07 -0.31 -50.63
CA ALA A 152 -20.29 0.44 -50.32
C ALA A 152 -20.93 0.11 -48.95
N LYS A 153 -20.47 -0.94 -48.24
CA LYS A 153 -21.12 -1.47 -47.03
C LYS A 153 -20.26 -1.58 -45.79
N GLY A 154 -19.10 -0.92 -45.75
CA GLY A 154 -18.32 -0.86 -44.48
C GLY A 154 -19.04 0.02 -43.45
N ARG A 155 -19.46 -0.56 -42.36
CA ARG A 155 -20.05 0.18 -41.24
C ARG A 155 -19.16 0.10 -40.02
N HIS A 156 -19.14 1.15 -39.21
CA HIS A 156 -18.49 1.18 -37.92
C HIS A 156 -19.47 1.68 -36.86
N SER A 157 -19.27 1.26 -35.63
CA SER A 157 -19.99 1.79 -34.47
C SER A 157 -19.02 2.00 -33.32
N LEU A 158 -19.26 3.04 -32.55
CA LEU A 158 -18.58 3.30 -31.29
C LEU A 158 -19.57 3.12 -30.16
N ARG A 159 -19.23 2.30 -29.17
CA ARG A 159 -20.12 2.00 -28.06
C ARG A 159 -19.35 1.88 -26.75
N THR A 160 -19.95 2.39 -25.67
CA THR A 160 -19.53 2.11 -24.30
C THR A 160 -20.05 0.75 -23.86
N SER A 161 -19.17 -0.10 -23.38
CA SER A 161 -19.46 -1.46 -22.89
C SER A 161 -18.93 -1.58 -21.47
N GLY A 162 -19.62 -2.34 -20.60
CA GLY A 162 -19.09 -2.72 -19.31
C GLY A 162 -17.93 -3.71 -19.51
N LEU A 163 -16.86 -3.53 -18.77
CA LEU A 163 -15.71 -4.43 -18.71
C LEU A 163 -15.60 -5.03 -17.32
N PHE A 164 -15.54 -6.35 -17.27
CA PHE A 164 -15.33 -7.10 -16.04
C PHE A 164 -14.20 -8.10 -16.26
N ALA A 165 -13.44 -8.38 -15.21
CA ALA A 165 -12.43 -9.44 -15.28
C ALA A 165 -12.20 -10.05 -13.90
N VAL A 166 -11.72 -11.30 -13.91
CA VAL A 166 -11.16 -11.98 -12.75
C VAL A 166 -9.85 -12.64 -13.17
N GLY A 167 -8.89 -12.67 -12.26
CA GLY A 167 -7.58 -13.21 -12.60
C GLY A 167 -6.70 -13.48 -11.39
N ALA A 168 -5.51 -13.97 -11.70
CA ALA A 168 -4.42 -14.13 -10.75
C ALA A 168 -3.17 -13.43 -11.31
N GLU A 169 -2.38 -12.84 -10.44
CA GLU A 169 -1.12 -12.17 -10.76
C GLU A 169 -0.03 -12.69 -9.83
N TYR A 170 1.09 -13.11 -10.39
CA TYR A 170 2.23 -13.62 -9.65
C TYR A 170 3.44 -12.71 -9.86
N ALA A 171 4.03 -12.24 -8.75
CA ALA A 171 5.28 -11.49 -8.76
C ALA A 171 6.47 -12.42 -8.99
N VAL A 172 7.08 -12.34 -10.16
CA VAL A 172 8.30 -13.09 -10.50
C VAL A 172 9.52 -12.41 -9.86
N SER A 173 9.51 -11.09 -9.78
CA SER A 173 10.46 -10.25 -9.03
C SER A 173 9.69 -9.04 -8.48
N PRO A 174 10.30 -8.18 -7.65
CA PRO A 174 9.66 -6.95 -7.22
C PRO A 174 9.11 -6.12 -8.38
N GLU A 175 9.86 -6.06 -9.49
CA GLU A 175 9.53 -5.23 -10.65
C GLU A 175 8.70 -5.97 -11.72
N LEU A 176 8.74 -7.32 -11.75
CA LEU A 176 8.13 -8.10 -12.83
C LEU A 176 7.01 -9.00 -12.31
N ALA A 177 5.84 -8.91 -12.93
CA ALA A 177 4.74 -9.82 -12.64
C ALA A 177 4.15 -10.44 -13.91
N VAL A 178 3.63 -11.65 -13.77
CA VAL A 178 2.86 -12.35 -14.79
C VAL A 178 1.42 -12.47 -14.30
N ARG A 179 0.46 -12.38 -15.22
CA ARG A 179 -0.97 -12.50 -14.90
C ARG A 179 -1.69 -13.44 -15.85
N LEU A 180 -2.71 -14.08 -15.33
CA LEU A 180 -3.71 -14.81 -16.10
C LEU A 180 -5.09 -14.22 -15.77
N GLU A 181 -5.84 -13.83 -16.80
CA GLU A 181 -7.09 -13.08 -16.64
C GLU A 181 -8.18 -13.66 -17.55
N TYR A 182 -9.38 -13.85 -17.02
CA TYR A 182 -10.58 -13.99 -17.80
C TYR A 182 -11.32 -12.64 -17.79
N GLN A 183 -11.46 -12.05 -18.98
CA GLN A 183 -12.10 -10.76 -19.18
C GLN A 183 -13.36 -10.95 -20.02
N TRP A 184 -14.42 -10.23 -19.68
CA TRP A 184 -15.62 -10.15 -20.52
C TRP A 184 -16.11 -8.73 -20.68
N LEU A 185 -16.58 -8.45 -21.89
CA LEU A 185 -17.24 -7.21 -22.27
C LEU A 185 -18.71 -7.45 -22.49
N THR A 186 -19.50 -6.57 -21.92
CA THR A 186 -20.94 -6.55 -22.20
C THR A 186 -21.16 -5.99 -23.60
N ARG A 187 -22.14 -6.46 -24.28
CA ARG A 187 -22.69 -6.02 -25.58
C ARG A 187 -21.84 -5.02 -26.38
N VAL A 188 -21.04 -5.48 -27.30
CA VAL A 188 -20.22 -4.66 -28.19
C VAL A 188 -20.92 -4.45 -29.52
N GLY A 189 -20.64 -3.29 -30.16
CA GLY A 189 -21.18 -2.94 -31.47
C GLY A 189 -22.67 -2.62 -31.43
N LYS A 190 -23.17 -2.14 -32.57
CA LYS A 190 -24.59 -1.96 -32.87
C LYS A 190 -24.76 -2.14 -34.37
N PHE A 191 -25.17 -3.31 -34.79
CA PHE A 191 -25.47 -3.60 -36.17
C PHE A 191 -26.91 -3.99 -36.30
N ARG A 192 -27.67 -3.22 -37.07
CA ARG A 192 -29.07 -3.47 -37.39
C ARG A 192 -29.21 -3.67 -38.88
N THR A 193 -29.66 -4.84 -39.29
CA THR A 193 -30.02 -5.07 -40.68
C THR A 193 -31.55 -5.13 -40.79
N GLN A 194 -32.09 -4.44 -41.78
CA GLN A 194 -33.50 -4.48 -42.12
C GLN A 194 -33.69 -5.61 -43.15
N GLY A 195 -34.25 -6.73 -42.69
CA GLY A 195 -34.58 -7.83 -43.59
C GLY A 195 -35.82 -7.51 -44.42
N SER A 196 -35.98 -8.21 -45.54
CA SER A 196 -37.04 -8.03 -46.53
C SER A 196 -38.49 -8.26 -46.01
N HIS A 197 -38.67 -8.70 -44.80
CA HIS A 197 -39.93 -8.94 -44.13
C HIS A 197 -39.94 -8.41 -42.69
N ASN A 198 -39.85 -7.10 -42.52
CA ASN A 198 -40.05 -6.37 -41.25
C ASN A 198 -39.35 -6.92 -39.98
N SER A 199 -38.42 -7.85 -40.13
CA SER A 199 -37.61 -8.38 -39.03
C SER A 199 -36.23 -7.71 -39.01
N SER A 200 -35.97 -6.89 -38.00
CA SER A 200 -34.65 -6.33 -37.75
C SER A 200 -33.88 -7.28 -36.87
N VAL A 201 -32.67 -7.65 -37.30
CA VAL A 201 -31.72 -8.42 -36.47
C VAL A 201 -30.70 -7.47 -35.87
N ASP A 202 -30.76 -7.36 -34.56
CA ASP A 202 -29.74 -6.60 -33.80
C ASP A 202 -28.59 -7.51 -33.38
N TYR A 203 -27.41 -7.30 -33.96
CA TYR A 203 -26.20 -8.01 -33.63
C TYR A 203 -25.38 -7.24 -32.57
N ASN A 204 -25.45 -7.68 -31.33
CA ASN A 204 -24.82 -7.08 -30.16
C ASN A 204 -24.15 -8.18 -29.30
N PRO A 205 -23.05 -8.80 -29.76
CA PRO A 205 -22.40 -9.86 -29.02
C PRO A 205 -21.76 -9.33 -27.73
N TRP A 206 -21.63 -10.19 -26.74
CA TRP A 206 -20.69 -10.02 -25.68
C TRP A 206 -19.45 -10.85 -25.95
N ILE A 207 -18.30 -10.41 -25.42
CA ILE A 207 -16.99 -11.02 -25.70
C ILE A 207 -16.39 -11.51 -24.38
N GLY A 208 -16.08 -12.82 -24.30
CA GLY A 208 -15.26 -13.39 -23.27
C GLY A 208 -13.85 -13.64 -23.80
N SER A 209 -12.82 -13.43 -22.99
CA SER A 209 -11.43 -13.71 -23.39
C SER A 209 -10.61 -14.22 -22.21
N ILE A 210 -9.71 -15.17 -22.52
CA ILE A 210 -8.65 -15.61 -21.61
C ILE A 210 -7.36 -14.96 -22.10
N ASN A 211 -6.66 -14.25 -21.20
CA ASN A 211 -5.45 -13.49 -21.51
C ASN A 211 -4.33 -13.88 -20.53
N ALA A 212 -3.14 -14.08 -21.05
CA ALA A 212 -1.91 -14.06 -20.29
C ALA A 212 -1.21 -12.72 -20.51
N GLY A 213 -0.63 -12.16 -19.45
CA GLY A 213 0.02 -10.86 -19.50
C GLY A 213 1.29 -10.82 -18.67
N VAL A 214 2.09 -9.83 -18.96
CA VAL A 214 3.31 -9.49 -18.22
C VAL A 214 3.26 -8.00 -17.94
N SER A 215 3.66 -7.60 -16.73
CA SER A 215 3.73 -6.20 -16.32
C SER A 215 5.05 -5.89 -15.65
N TYR A 216 5.58 -4.70 -15.93
CA TYR A 216 6.69 -4.09 -15.22
C TYR A 216 6.15 -3.07 -14.24
N ARG A 217 6.63 -3.15 -13.00
CA ARG A 217 6.24 -2.33 -11.87
C ARG A 217 7.35 -1.33 -11.60
N PHE A 218 7.07 -0.05 -11.75
CA PHE A 218 8.04 1.01 -11.56
C PHE A 218 8.23 1.31 -10.07
N GLY A 219 9.47 1.63 -9.67
CA GLY A 219 9.77 2.08 -8.32
C GLY A 219 9.80 0.99 -7.24
N GLN A 220 9.66 -0.30 -7.60
CA GLN A 220 9.66 -1.41 -6.63
C GLN A 220 11.04 -1.75 -6.08
N GLY A 221 12.12 -1.43 -6.79
CA GLY A 221 13.50 -1.71 -6.38
C GLY A 221 14.12 -0.63 -5.50
N ALA A 222 13.52 0.54 -5.44
CA ALA A 222 13.77 1.46 -4.37
C ALA A 222 12.98 0.96 -3.15
N VAL A 223 13.57 0.08 -2.33
CA VAL A 223 13.21 0.06 -0.92
C VAL A 223 13.27 1.54 -0.55
N ALA A 224 12.12 2.20 -0.36
CA ALA A 224 12.09 3.42 0.41
C ALA A 224 12.90 3.04 1.63
N ALA A 225 14.10 3.65 1.79
CA ALA A 225 14.95 3.38 2.95
C ALA A 225 13.96 3.39 4.11
N PRO A 226 13.88 2.32 4.92
CA PRO A 226 12.88 2.26 5.95
C PRO A 226 12.97 3.62 6.59
N VAL A 227 11.88 4.39 6.58
CA VAL A 227 11.79 5.59 7.39
C VAL A 227 11.96 4.99 8.76
N MET A 228 13.20 5.00 9.24
CA MET A 228 13.54 4.46 10.54
C MET A 228 12.57 5.18 11.46
N ALA A 229 11.66 4.41 12.04
CA ALA A 229 10.78 4.97 13.05
C ALA A 229 11.72 5.71 13.99
N PRO A 230 11.48 7.00 14.31
CA PRO A 230 12.41 7.80 15.06
C PRO A 230 12.82 7.01 16.29
N GLU A 231 14.11 6.76 16.46
CA GLU A 231 14.62 5.93 17.54
C GLU A 231 14.19 6.55 18.87
N ALA A 232 13.41 5.79 19.65
CA ALA A 232 13.00 6.25 20.96
C ALA A 232 14.21 6.39 21.87
N VAL A 233 14.49 7.58 22.33
CA VAL A 233 15.60 7.87 23.24
C VAL A 233 15.03 8.06 24.64
N SER A 234 15.56 7.33 25.61
CA SER A 234 15.29 7.51 27.02
C SER A 234 16.61 7.63 27.77
N LYS A 235 16.85 8.77 28.43
CA LYS A 235 18.05 9.04 29.22
C LYS A 235 17.66 9.53 30.61
N THR A 236 18.41 9.12 31.63
CA THR A 236 18.22 9.61 32.99
C THR A 236 19.56 10.12 33.53
N PHE A 237 19.56 11.37 34.00
CA PHE A 237 20.69 12.01 34.63
C PHE A 237 20.45 12.14 36.14
N ASN A 238 21.47 11.80 36.94
CA ASN A 238 21.42 11.88 38.39
C ASN A 238 22.33 12.99 38.88
N LEU A 239 21.79 13.97 39.57
CA LEU A 239 22.54 15.07 40.21
C LEU A 239 22.54 14.89 41.72
N ASN A 240 23.72 14.68 42.32
CA ASN A 240 23.83 14.64 43.76
C ASN A 240 23.51 16.03 44.38
N SER A 241 22.55 16.08 45.29
CA SER A 241 22.09 17.35 45.88
C SER A 241 23.15 18.11 46.66
N ASP A 242 24.15 17.41 47.23
CA ASP A 242 25.23 18.05 48.03
C ASP A 242 26.17 18.83 47.13
N VAL A 243 26.34 18.39 45.87
CA VAL A 243 27.10 19.11 44.83
C VAL A 243 26.21 20.19 44.18
N THR A 244 24.95 19.89 43.99
CA THR A 244 23.99 20.74 43.24
C THR A 244 23.54 21.96 44.04
N PHE A 245 23.29 21.79 45.36
CA PHE A 245 22.69 22.84 46.23
C PHE A 245 23.53 23.10 47.48
N ALA A 246 23.38 24.27 48.09
CA ALA A 246 23.87 24.54 49.43
C ALA A 246 23.03 23.75 50.47
N PHE A 247 23.66 23.41 51.58
CA PHE A 247 23.02 22.61 52.64
C PHE A 247 21.67 23.19 53.11
N GLY A 248 20.65 22.38 53.09
CA GLY A 248 19.27 22.78 53.44
C GLY A 248 18.61 23.79 52.46
N LYS A 249 19.26 24.14 51.36
CA LYS A 249 18.78 25.14 50.38
C LYS A 249 18.43 24.48 49.05
N ALA A 250 17.78 25.26 48.18
CA ALA A 250 17.44 24.88 46.80
C ALA A 250 18.14 25.74 45.77
N ASN A 251 19.04 26.64 46.17
CA ASN A 251 19.79 27.50 45.24
C ASN A 251 20.91 26.68 44.58
N LEU A 252 21.01 26.75 43.27
CA LEU A 252 22.06 26.07 42.49
C LEU A 252 23.46 26.65 42.81
N LYS A 253 24.41 25.76 42.98
CA LYS A 253 25.83 26.14 43.00
C LYS A 253 26.37 26.35 41.59
N PRO A 254 27.44 27.14 41.39
CA PRO A 254 28.01 27.35 40.06
C PRO A 254 28.42 26.06 39.35
N GLN A 255 28.92 25.08 40.06
CA GLN A 255 29.29 23.77 39.52
C GLN A 255 28.05 22.99 38.97
N ALA A 256 26.91 23.15 39.62
CA ALA A 256 25.66 22.53 39.18
C ALA A 256 25.15 23.17 37.89
N GLN A 257 25.37 24.46 37.69
CA GLN A 257 24.97 25.14 36.45
C GLN A 257 25.72 24.57 35.25
N ALA A 258 27.04 24.35 35.38
CA ALA A 258 27.84 23.72 34.30
C ALA A 258 27.35 22.29 33.96
N ALA A 259 27.01 21.49 34.97
CA ALA A 259 26.44 20.16 34.75
C ALA A 259 25.08 20.20 34.06
N LEU A 260 24.21 21.15 34.43
CA LEU A 260 22.90 21.36 33.82
C LEU A 260 22.99 21.89 32.39
N ASP A 261 24.03 22.69 32.07
CA ASP A 261 24.30 23.17 30.72
C ASP A 261 24.68 21.98 29.80
N GLY A 262 25.47 21.04 30.31
CA GLY A 262 25.76 19.78 29.60
C GLY A 262 24.52 18.94 29.34
N ILE A 263 23.66 18.78 30.35
CA ILE A 263 22.38 18.06 30.23
C ILE A 263 21.46 18.74 29.23
N TYR A 264 21.37 20.09 29.25
CA TYR A 264 20.61 20.83 28.26
C TYR A 264 21.12 20.59 26.85
N GLY A 265 22.44 20.55 26.63
CA GLY A 265 23.04 20.24 25.34
C GLY A 265 22.63 18.87 24.79
N GLU A 266 22.44 17.88 25.68
CA GLU A 266 21.93 16.57 25.28
C GLU A 266 20.41 16.59 25.00
N ILE A 267 19.63 17.31 25.81
CA ILE A 267 18.19 17.50 25.59
C ILE A 267 17.92 18.17 24.24
N ALA A 268 18.71 19.16 23.88
CA ALA A 268 18.58 19.90 22.63
C ALA A 268 18.80 19.06 21.35
N GLN A 269 19.44 17.89 21.49
CA GLN A 269 19.65 16.93 20.38
C GLN A 269 18.51 15.91 20.25
N ILE A 270 17.50 15.95 21.11
CA ILE A 270 16.39 15.02 21.16
C ILE A 270 15.14 15.70 20.61
N ASN A 271 14.55 15.13 19.55
CA ASN A 271 13.32 15.62 18.97
C ASN A 271 12.13 15.31 19.90
N SER A 272 11.21 16.28 20.04
CA SER A 272 10.02 16.13 20.88
C SER A 272 10.34 15.74 22.34
N ALA A 273 11.46 16.22 22.88
CA ALA A 273 11.91 15.89 24.21
C ALA A 273 10.85 16.19 25.28
N LYS A 274 10.57 15.22 26.15
CA LYS A 274 9.79 15.35 27.38
C LYS A 274 10.73 15.16 28.55
N VAL A 275 10.76 16.11 29.45
CA VAL A 275 11.68 16.16 30.60
C VAL A 275 10.90 16.04 31.89
N ALA A 276 11.25 15.08 32.75
CA ALA A 276 10.70 14.93 34.07
C ALA A 276 11.81 15.13 35.11
N VAL A 277 11.67 16.11 35.98
CA VAL A 277 12.61 16.40 37.05
C VAL A 277 12.04 15.92 38.37
N ALA A 278 12.72 14.96 39.01
CA ALA A 278 12.31 14.34 40.26
C ALA A 278 13.30 14.70 41.37
N GLY A 279 12.83 15.34 42.44
CA GLY A 279 13.64 15.70 43.60
C GLY A 279 13.47 14.69 44.75
N TYR A 280 14.57 14.32 45.39
CA TYR A 280 14.60 13.40 46.52
C TYR A 280 15.43 13.96 47.68
N THR A 281 15.08 13.58 48.91
CA THR A 281 15.85 13.83 50.12
C THR A 281 16.21 12.52 50.83
N ASP A 282 17.11 12.58 51.77
CA ASP A 282 17.28 11.47 52.72
C ASP A 282 16.11 11.43 53.74
N ARG A 283 16.17 10.41 54.61
CA ARG A 283 15.13 10.15 55.64
C ARG A 283 15.22 11.03 56.90
N ILE A 284 16.23 11.91 56.98
CA ILE A 284 16.44 12.78 58.15
C ILE A 284 15.48 13.96 58.05
N GLY A 285 14.72 14.22 59.15
CA GLY A 285 13.78 15.31 59.23
C GLY A 285 12.31 14.89 59.08
N SER A 286 11.42 15.87 59.05
CA SER A 286 9.99 15.60 58.91
C SER A 286 9.60 15.33 57.44
N ASP A 287 8.57 14.51 57.25
CA ASP A 287 8.06 14.18 55.90
C ASP A 287 7.62 15.40 55.14
N ALA A 288 6.88 16.31 55.77
CA ALA A 288 6.43 17.55 55.17
C ALA A 288 7.58 18.50 54.80
N GLY A 289 8.65 18.57 55.64
CA GLY A 289 9.86 19.33 55.33
C GLY A 289 10.63 18.78 54.16
N ASN A 290 10.81 17.46 54.10
CA ASN A 290 11.48 16.74 53.02
C ASN A 290 10.72 16.88 51.69
N LEU A 291 9.39 16.71 51.72
CA LEU A 291 8.57 16.90 50.53
C LEU A 291 8.69 18.33 49.95
N LYS A 292 8.57 19.33 50.85
CA LYS A 292 8.71 20.74 50.45
C LYS A 292 10.12 21.09 49.93
N LEU A 293 11.18 20.53 50.53
CA LEU A 293 12.57 20.75 50.08
C LEU A 293 12.83 20.09 48.72
N SER A 294 12.40 18.84 48.55
CA SER A 294 12.56 18.11 47.29
C SER A 294 11.83 18.78 46.12
N GLN A 295 10.58 19.28 46.37
CA GLN A 295 9.82 20.03 45.39
C GLN A 295 10.55 21.30 44.96
N ARG A 296 10.99 22.11 45.89
CA ARG A 296 11.73 23.34 45.58
C ARG A 296 13.01 23.08 44.80
N ARG A 297 13.70 21.97 45.06
CA ARG A 297 14.92 21.57 44.32
C ARG A 297 14.59 21.15 42.88
N ALA A 298 13.51 20.35 42.70
CA ALA A 298 13.04 19.98 41.40
C ALA A 298 12.60 21.20 40.57
N ASP A 299 11.85 22.12 41.17
CA ASP A 299 11.42 23.37 40.55
C ASP A 299 12.60 24.25 40.13
N THR A 300 13.64 24.35 40.96
CA THR A 300 14.83 25.14 40.64
C THR A 300 15.56 24.59 39.44
N VAL A 301 15.73 23.26 39.35
CA VAL A 301 16.38 22.60 38.21
C VAL A 301 15.53 22.76 36.95
N ALA A 302 14.20 22.53 37.04
CA ALA A 302 13.30 22.68 35.92
C ALA A 302 13.30 24.12 35.38
N ASN A 303 13.20 25.12 36.26
CA ASN A 303 13.26 26.53 35.88
C ASN A 303 14.57 26.92 35.20
N TYR A 304 15.69 26.37 35.68
CA TYR A 304 16.98 26.56 35.03
C TYR A 304 17.00 26.01 33.61
N LEU A 305 16.50 24.78 33.37
CA LEU A 305 16.42 24.18 32.04
C LEU A 305 15.45 24.96 31.12
N VAL A 306 14.34 25.49 31.67
CA VAL A 306 13.43 26.37 30.92
C VAL A 306 14.13 27.65 30.48
N GLN A 307 14.90 28.31 31.38
CA GLN A 307 15.70 29.47 31.06
C GLN A 307 16.75 29.22 29.97
N LYS A 308 17.25 27.99 29.87
CA LYS A 308 18.16 27.57 28.81
C LYS A 308 17.46 27.23 27.48
N GLY A 309 16.13 27.06 27.45
CA GLY A 309 15.38 26.86 26.22
C GLY A 309 14.50 25.61 26.18
N VAL A 310 14.41 24.82 27.24
CA VAL A 310 13.42 23.73 27.30
C VAL A 310 12.01 24.33 27.40
N ALA A 311 11.11 23.91 26.51
CA ALA A 311 9.75 24.42 26.50
C ALA A 311 8.99 24.07 27.79
N THR A 312 8.28 25.05 28.35
CA THR A 312 7.54 24.89 29.63
C THR A 312 6.51 23.77 29.59
N ASN A 313 5.91 23.50 28.44
CA ASN A 313 4.95 22.40 28.24
C ASN A 313 5.62 21.03 28.04
N ALA A 314 6.93 20.97 27.93
CA ALA A 314 7.73 19.77 27.74
C ALA A 314 8.47 19.33 29.02
N ILE A 315 8.38 20.12 30.11
CA ILE A 315 9.07 19.82 31.35
C ILE A 315 8.10 19.76 32.52
N SER A 316 8.33 18.83 33.45
CA SER A 316 7.59 18.69 34.70
C SER A 316 8.57 18.57 35.88
N ALA A 317 8.17 19.04 37.05
CA ALA A 317 8.97 18.96 38.28
C ALA A 317 8.14 18.40 39.44
N THR A 318 8.67 17.38 40.11
CA THR A 318 7.98 16.71 41.20
C THR A 318 8.94 16.39 42.34
N GLY A 319 8.60 16.79 43.58
CA GLY A 319 9.31 16.41 44.77
C GLY A 319 8.72 15.15 45.38
N TYR A 320 9.55 14.16 45.65
CA TYR A 320 9.16 12.90 46.25
C TYR A 320 9.57 12.74 47.75
N GLY A 321 10.18 13.79 48.33
CA GLY A 321 10.64 13.73 49.71
C GLY A 321 11.63 12.58 49.92
N LYS A 322 11.41 11.77 50.94
CA LYS A 322 12.22 10.59 51.32
C LYS A 322 11.87 9.30 50.57
N ALA A 323 10.99 9.35 49.57
CA ALA A 323 10.58 8.18 48.80
C ALA A 323 11.77 7.61 48.00
N ASN A 324 11.69 6.32 47.66
CA ASN A 324 12.65 5.62 46.84
C ASN A 324 14.12 5.81 47.23
N PRO A 325 14.51 5.47 48.48
CA PRO A 325 15.88 5.62 48.95
C PRO A 325 16.81 4.68 48.18
N VAL A 326 17.91 5.23 47.64
CA VAL A 326 18.94 4.45 46.93
C VAL A 326 19.74 3.60 47.94
N THR A 327 19.96 4.11 49.13
CA THR A 327 20.68 3.40 50.17
C THR A 327 19.90 2.25 50.83
N GLY A 328 18.54 2.26 50.68
CA GLY A 328 17.69 1.24 51.30
C GLY A 328 17.99 1.06 52.79
N ALA A 329 18.26 -0.18 53.21
CA ALA A 329 18.61 -0.55 54.59
C ALA A 329 20.10 -0.43 54.93
N THR A 330 20.97 -0.14 53.93
CA THR A 330 22.45 -0.16 54.10
C THR A 330 22.91 0.76 55.24
N CYS A 331 22.25 1.89 55.47
CA CYS A 331 22.63 2.87 56.46
C CYS A 331 21.95 2.68 57.81
N ASP A 332 21.16 1.62 58.04
CA ASP A 332 20.36 1.44 59.27
C ASP A 332 21.23 1.13 60.49
N GLN A 333 22.35 0.46 60.29
CA GLN A 333 23.29 0.11 61.33
C GLN A 333 24.36 1.17 61.60
N VAL A 334 24.34 2.31 60.91
CA VAL A 334 25.33 3.38 61.04
C VAL A 334 25.08 4.17 62.33
N LYS A 335 26.00 4.06 63.29
CA LYS A 335 25.95 4.81 64.53
C LYS A 335 26.65 6.17 64.36
N GLY A 336 25.99 7.19 64.94
CA GLY A 336 26.51 8.56 64.86
C GLY A 336 25.92 9.40 63.75
N ARG A 337 25.43 10.58 64.11
CA ARG A 337 24.68 11.47 63.19
C ARG A 337 25.50 11.89 61.95
N LYS A 338 26.79 12.20 62.14
CA LYS A 338 27.66 12.64 61.02
C LYS A 338 27.92 11.50 60.02
N ALA A 339 28.16 10.29 60.55
CA ALA A 339 28.34 9.12 59.71
C ALA A 339 27.06 8.72 58.96
N LEU A 340 25.91 8.81 59.63
CA LEU A 340 24.62 8.54 59.01
C LEU A 340 24.30 9.56 57.90
N ILE A 341 24.55 10.85 58.09
CA ILE A 341 24.37 11.88 57.06
C ILE A 341 25.27 11.59 55.85
N ALA A 342 26.50 11.17 56.08
CA ALA A 342 27.41 10.80 54.97
C ALA A 342 26.95 9.54 54.22
N CYS A 343 26.47 8.52 54.93
CA CYS A 343 25.94 7.29 54.36
C CYS A 343 24.74 7.54 53.48
N LEU A 344 23.83 8.39 53.92
CA LEU A 344 22.59 8.75 53.19
C LEU A 344 22.76 9.77 52.04
N ALA A 345 24.02 10.18 51.73
CA ALA A 345 24.25 11.15 50.65
C ALA A 345 23.67 10.75 49.27
N PRO A 346 23.69 9.47 48.88
CA PRO A 346 23.10 9.05 47.60
C PRO A 346 21.56 9.27 47.50
N ASP A 347 20.85 9.29 48.63
CA ASP A 347 19.40 9.52 48.67
C ASP A 347 19.08 10.98 48.34
N ARG A 348 19.97 11.90 48.65
CA ARG A 348 19.84 13.32 48.34
C ARG A 348 20.22 13.60 46.90
N ARG A 349 19.24 13.52 45.99
CA ARG A 349 19.49 13.65 44.53
C ARG A 349 18.36 14.36 43.80
N VAL A 350 18.66 14.80 42.59
CA VAL A 350 17.66 15.18 41.59
C VAL A 350 17.89 14.31 40.36
N GLU A 351 16.87 13.63 39.93
CA GLU A 351 16.86 12.86 38.70
C GLU A 351 16.18 13.65 37.58
N ILE A 352 16.78 13.63 36.40
CA ILE A 352 16.23 14.27 35.18
C ILE A 352 16.06 13.16 34.15
N ALA A 353 14.81 12.74 33.94
CA ALA A 353 14.48 11.76 32.91
C ALA A 353 14.07 12.50 31.63
N VAL A 354 14.65 12.12 30.50
CA VAL A 354 14.41 12.71 29.18
C VAL A 354 13.97 11.61 28.24
N ASN A 355 12.80 11.76 27.67
CA ASN A 355 12.23 10.86 26.67
C ASN A 355 11.93 11.65 25.40
N GLY A 356 12.22 11.07 24.24
CA GLY A 356 11.94 11.69 22.94
C GLY A 356 12.37 10.79 21.79
N THR A 357 12.68 11.38 20.67
CA THR A 357 13.11 10.64 19.46
C THR A 357 14.39 11.27 18.88
N LYS A 358 15.19 10.48 18.19
CA LYS A 358 16.40 10.95 17.52
C LYS A 358 16.31 10.74 16.02
#